data_cd187295b10d00f126b40cba76c52888
#
_entry.id   cd187295b10d00f126b40cba76c52888
#
_cell.length_a   1.000
_cell.length_b   1.000
_cell.length_c   1.000
_cell.angle_alpha   90.00
_cell.angle_beta   90.00
_cell.angle_gamma   90.00
#
_symmetry.space_group_name_H-M   'P 1'
#
loop_
_entity.id
_entity.type
_entity.pdbx_description
1 polymer ?
#
loop_
_entity_poly.entity_id
_entity_poly.type
_entity_poly.pdbx_seq_one_letter_code
_entity_poly.pdbx_strand_id
1 'polypeptide(L)'
;MRRSLRALAVSLVVVCVWASPLFAQQPESFPIQPKHYGNVPYLSGGVGLDEREALNQMARDYDLKLSFAVTGGNYLGDIAVEVRDTGGRMVLEAVSEGPWFFTKLPPGRYTVLVKVMGKTQQKTVQVSGRGQTVVNFFWK
;
A
#
# COMPACT_ATOMS: atom_id res chain seq x y z
N MET A 1 79.73 41.15 16.28
CA MET A 1 78.43 40.96 16.93
C MET A 1 77.45 40.32 15.96
N ARG A 2 77.21 39.07 16.11
CA ARG A 2 76.26 38.35 15.22
C ARG A 2 75.02 38.01 16.03
N ARG A 3 73.93 38.66 15.72
CA ARG A 3 72.62 38.33 16.28
C ARG A 3 71.94 37.28 15.43
N SER A 4 71.84 36.09 15.93
CA SER A 4 71.11 34.99 15.36
C SER A 4 69.62 35.16 15.61
N LEU A 5 68.86 35.43 14.54
CA LEU A 5 67.38 35.34 14.59
C LEU A 5 66.98 33.88 14.51
N ARG A 6 66.39 33.40 15.59
CA ARG A 6 65.69 32.09 15.61
C ARG A 6 64.30 32.32 15.08
N ALA A 7 64.02 31.81 13.89
CA ALA A 7 62.70 31.76 13.32
C ALA A 7 61.91 30.60 13.99
N LEU A 8 60.88 30.94 14.73
CA LEU A 8 59.88 29.98 15.25
C LEU A 8 58.92 29.68 14.10
N ALA A 9 59.03 28.48 13.59
CA ALA A 9 58.02 27.94 12.68
C ALA A 9 56.78 27.48 13.48
N VAL A 10 55.70 28.24 13.43
CA VAL A 10 54.43 27.84 13.97
C VAL A 10 53.78 26.93 12.93
N SER A 11 53.75 25.63 13.23
CA SER A 11 53.08 24.63 12.41
C SER A 11 51.58 24.68 12.68
N LEU A 12 50.82 25.23 11.76
CA LEU A 12 49.34 25.28 11.82
C LEU A 12 48.81 23.91 11.36
N VAL A 13 48.40 23.08 12.33
CA VAL A 13 47.75 21.82 12.05
C VAL A 13 46.29 22.14 11.70
N VAL A 14 45.93 22.09 10.44
CA VAL A 14 44.55 22.20 9.95
C VAL A 14 43.93 20.82 10.13
N VAL A 15 43.11 20.67 11.17
CA VAL A 15 42.24 19.49 11.35
C VAL A 15 41.07 19.63 10.44
N CYS A 16 41.11 18.97 9.27
CA CYS A 16 39.95 18.81 8.41
C CYS A 16 38.99 17.82 9.05
N VAL A 17 37.97 18.34 9.74
CA VAL A 17 36.83 17.55 10.20
C VAL A 17 36.01 17.22 8.95
N TRP A 18 36.13 15.99 8.48
CA TRP A 18 35.28 15.47 7.41
C TRP A 18 33.91 15.21 8.02
N ALA A 19 33.00 16.17 7.88
CA ALA A 19 31.60 15.98 8.15
C ALA A 19 31.05 15.05 7.05
N SER A 20 30.96 13.77 7.37
CA SER A 20 30.23 12.81 6.53
C SER A 20 28.75 13.21 6.55
N PRO A 21 28.11 13.48 5.38
CA PRO A 21 26.69 13.67 5.36
C PRO A 21 26.06 12.34 5.78
N LEU A 22 25.38 12.33 6.91
CA LEU A 22 24.41 11.27 7.22
C LEU A 22 23.32 11.39 6.16
N PHE A 23 23.40 10.56 5.13
CA PHE A 23 22.25 10.30 4.27
C PHE A 23 21.22 9.64 5.19
N ALA A 24 20.26 10.41 5.66
CA ALA A 24 19.03 9.86 6.18
C ALA A 24 18.42 9.03 5.07
N GLN A 25 18.48 7.72 5.18
CA GLN A 25 17.73 6.81 4.34
C GLN A 25 16.27 7.12 4.60
N GLN A 26 15.67 7.88 3.68
CA GLN A 26 14.22 8.00 3.67
C GLN A 26 13.67 6.58 3.49
N PRO A 27 12.73 6.16 4.33
CA PRO A 27 12.07 4.89 4.11
C PRO A 27 11.51 4.93 2.68
N GLU A 28 11.92 3.97 1.86
CA GLU A 28 11.36 3.81 0.52
C GLU A 28 9.88 3.51 0.69
N SER A 29 9.08 4.57 0.63
CA SER A 29 7.64 4.42 0.50
C SER A 29 7.41 3.84 -0.89
N PHE A 30 7.06 2.56 -0.97
CA PHE A 30 6.59 1.96 -2.20
C PHE A 30 5.42 2.78 -2.70
N PRO A 31 5.51 3.41 -3.88
CA PRO A 31 4.43 4.26 -4.36
C PRO A 31 3.22 3.37 -4.68
N ILE A 32 2.21 3.43 -3.80
CA ILE A 32 0.92 2.79 -4.07
C ILE A 32 0.32 3.53 -5.26
N GLN A 33 0.08 2.81 -6.34
CA GLN A 33 -0.51 3.39 -7.53
C GLN A 33 -1.90 2.77 -7.79
N PRO A 34 -2.91 3.59 -8.09
CA PRO A 34 -4.19 3.09 -8.54
C PRO A 34 -4.02 2.29 -9.83
N LYS A 35 -4.59 1.10 -9.84
CA LYS A 35 -4.70 0.24 -11.01
C LYS A 35 -6.13 0.33 -11.56
N HIS A 36 -6.34 -0.14 -12.78
CA HIS A 36 -7.63 -0.08 -13.44
C HIS A 36 -7.97 -1.42 -14.08
N TYR A 37 -9.24 -1.78 -14.00
CA TYR A 37 -9.88 -2.78 -14.84
C TYR A 37 -10.91 -2.07 -15.71
N GLY A 38 -10.63 -1.91 -17.00
CA GLY A 38 -11.41 -0.99 -17.82
C GLY A 38 -11.40 0.42 -17.23
N ASN A 39 -12.58 0.94 -16.91
CA ASN A 39 -12.74 2.25 -16.27
C ASN A 39 -12.86 2.20 -14.75
N VAL A 40 -12.74 1.02 -14.15
CA VAL A 40 -12.90 0.82 -12.71
C VAL A 40 -11.55 0.88 -12.00
N PRO A 41 -11.28 1.93 -11.20
CA PRO A 41 -10.05 2.03 -10.45
C PRO A 41 -10.06 1.14 -9.21
N TYR A 42 -8.92 0.57 -8.87
CA TYR A 42 -8.75 -0.19 -7.64
C TYR A 42 -7.36 0.03 -7.04
N LEU A 43 -7.27 -0.23 -5.74
CA LEU A 43 -6.05 -0.24 -4.95
C LEU A 43 -5.95 -1.55 -4.19
N SER A 44 -4.76 -2.09 -4.02
CA SER A 44 -4.53 -3.27 -3.17
C SER A 44 -3.22 -3.15 -2.42
N GLY A 45 -3.10 -3.85 -1.30
CA GLY A 45 -1.92 -3.87 -0.46
C GLY A 45 -2.27 -4.06 1.02
N GLY A 46 -1.59 -3.33 1.91
CA GLY A 46 -1.87 -3.33 3.34
C GLY A 46 -1.05 -4.32 4.15
N VAL A 47 0.11 -4.73 3.66
CA VAL A 47 1.01 -5.65 4.37
C VAL A 47 1.68 -4.95 5.56
N GLY A 48 2.18 -3.72 5.36
CA GLY A 48 2.81 -2.91 6.40
C GLY A 48 1.89 -1.84 7.00
N LEU A 49 2.27 -1.27 8.15
CA LEU A 49 1.50 -0.20 8.79
C LEU A 49 1.50 1.07 7.93
N ASP A 50 2.66 1.46 7.41
CA ASP A 50 2.80 2.67 6.58
C ASP A 50 1.99 2.55 5.30
N GLU A 51 1.98 1.36 4.69
CA GLU A 51 1.17 1.07 3.51
C GLU A 51 -0.33 1.14 3.82
N ARG A 52 -0.76 0.62 4.98
CA ARG A 52 -2.16 0.72 5.43
C ARG A 52 -2.60 2.15 5.64
N GLU A 53 -1.74 2.98 6.22
CA GLU A 53 -2.02 4.39 6.43
C GLU A 53 -2.15 5.13 5.10
N ALA A 54 -1.22 4.91 4.18
CA ALA A 54 -1.27 5.47 2.83
C ALA A 54 -2.52 5.03 2.06
N LEU A 55 -2.87 3.73 2.10
CA LEU A 55 -4.09 3.19 1.49
C LEU A 55 -5.35 3.83 2.07
N ASN A 56 -5.45 3.98 3.39
CA ASN A 56 -6.60 4.62 4.02
C ASN A 56 -6.78 6.08 3.58
N GLN A 57 -5.67 6.79 3.37
CA GLN A 57 -5.73 8.17 2.88
C GLN A 57 -6.14 8.22 1.40
N MET A 58 -5.55 7.38 0.56
CA MET A 58 -5.84 7.34 -0.89
C MET A 58 -7.25 6.81 -1.20
N ALA A 59 -7.73 5.88 -0.39
CA ALA A 59 -8.99 5.18 -0.63
C ALA A 59 -10.21 5.86 0.03
N ARG A 60 -10.09 7.07 0.53
CA ARG A 60 -11.22 7.79 1.18
C ARG A 60 -12.44 7.93 0.27
N ASP A 61 -12.22 8.10 -1.01
CA ASP A 61 -13.26 8.26 -2.03
C ASP A 61 -13.61 6.96 -2.75
N TYR A 62 -13.15 5.82 -2.22
CA TYR A 62 -13.47 4.50 -2.76
C TYR A 62 -14.70 3.94 -2.06
N ASP A 63 -15.59 3.34 -2.84
CA ASP A 63 -16.94 2.95 -2.39
C ASP A 63 -16.96 1.58 -1.71
N LEU A 64 -16.03 0.70 -2.05
CA LEU A 64 -15.95 -0.66 -1.53
C LEU A 64 -14.56 -0.98 -1.03
N LYS A 65 -14.47 -1.49 0.20
CA LYS A 65 -13.27 -2.06 0.81
C LYS A 65 -13.48 -3.53 1.08
N LEU A 66 -12.60 -4.38 0.56
CA LEU A 66 -12.51 -5.79 0.90
C LEU A 66 -11.32 -6.00 1.83
N SER A 67 -11.52 -6.77 2.88
CA SER A 67 -10.48 -7.15 3.82
C SER A 67 -10.39 -8.67 3.88
N PHE A 68 -9.18 -9.19 3.77
CA PHE A 68 -8.90 -10.62 3.71
C PHE A 68 -8.06 -11.03 4.92
N ALA A 69 -8.50 -12.03 5.65
CA ALA A 69 -7.80 -12.53 6.82
C ALA A 69 -7.77 -14.06 6.84
N VAL A 70 -6.68 -14.62 7.34
CA VAL A 70 -6.53 -16.05 7.61
C VAL A 70 -6.37 -16.27 9.08
N THR A 71 -6.98 -17.34 9.57
CA THR A 71 -6.71 -17.83 10.92
C THR A 71 -5.27 -18.34 10.98
N GLY A 72 -4.41 -17.71 11.79
CA GLY A 72 -3.00 -18.08 11.90
C GLY A 72 -2.02 -16.96 11.52
N GLY A 73 -2.51 -15.79 11.07
CA GLY A 73 -1.69 -14.58 10.92
C GLY A 73 -0.75 -14.56 9.71
N ASN A 74 -0.87 -15.49 8.80
CA ASN A 74 -0.10 -15.47 7.55
C ASN A 74 -0.66 -14.41 6.60
N TYR A 75 0.22 -13.68 5.93
CA TYR A 75 -0.16 -12.71 4.91
C TYR A 75 -0.80 -13.42 3.72
N LEU A 76 -1.95 -12.92 3.30
CA LEU A 76 -2.58 -13.31 2.05
C LEU A 76 -2.09 -12.38 0.95
N GLY A 77 -1.37 -12.95 0.01
CA GLY A 77 -1.08 -12.34 -1.28
C GLY A 77 -1.77 -13.12 -2.39
N ASP A 78 -1.78 -12.55 -3.59
CA ASP A 78 -2.31 -13.19 -4.81
C ASP A 78 -3.77 -13.65 -4.67
N ILE A 79 -4.60 -12.78 -4.12
CA ILE A 79 -6.02 -13.02 -3.91
C ILE A 79 -6.77 -12.64 -5.19
N ALA A 80 -7.36 -13.61 -5.89
CA ALA A 80 -8.20 -13.32 -7.04
C ALA A 80 -9.54 -12.72 -6.59
N VAL A 81 -9.86 -11.54 -7.12
CA VAL A 81 -11.08 -10.80 -6.82
C VAL A 81 -11.88 -10.62 -8.11
N GLU A 82 -13.13 -11.03 -8.08
CA GLU A 82 -14.10 -10.78 -9.14
C GLU A 82 -15.31 -10.05 -8.56
N VAL A 83 -15.77 -9.03 -9.27
CA VAL A 83 -17.00 -8.32 -8.95
C VAL A 83 -17.93 -8.37 -10.15
N ARG A 84 -19.17 -8.81 -9.90
CA ARG A 84 -20.22 -8.92 -10.93
C ARG A 84 -21.44 -8.09 -10.54
N ASP A 85 -22.09 -7.51 -11.53
CA ASP A 85 -23.36 -6.82 -11.33
C ASP A 85 -24.54 -7.82 -11.18
N THR A 86 -25.74 -7.31 -10.98
CA THR A 86 -26.95 -8.13 -10.82
C THR A 86 -27.32 -8.95 -12.06
N GLY A 87 -26.83 -8.54 -13.23
CA GLY A 87 -26.98 -9.30 -14.48
C GLY A 87 -25.91 -10.38 -14.68
N GLY A 88 -24.97 -10.54 -13.74
CA GLY A 88 -23.86 -11.49 -13.81
C GLY A 88 -22.70 -11.02 -14.68
N ARG A 89 -22.71 -9.78 -15.16
CA ARG A 89 -21.64 -9.22 -15.98
C ARG A 89 -20.44 -8.88 -15.10
N MET A 90 -19.25 -9.24 -15.57
CA MET A 90 -17.99 -8.88 -14.93
C MET A 90 -17.79 -7.37 -14.95
N VAL A 91 -17.71 -6.77 -13.76
CA VAL A 91 -17.46 -5.34 -13.56
C VAL A 91 -16.01 -5.08 -13.27
N LEU A 92 -15.38 -6.00 -12.52
CA LEU A 92 -13.98 -5.94 -12.14
C LEU A 92 -13.42 -7.33 -11.98
N GLU A 93 -12.22 -7.54 -12.49
CA GLU A 93 -11.38 -8.71 -12.24
C GLU A 93 -9.97 -8.24 -11.93
N ALA A 94 -9.41 -8.65 -10.80
CA ALA A 94 -8.09 -8.21 -10.36
C ALA A 94 -7.48 -9.21 -9.39
N VAL A 95 -6.18 -9.06 -9.16
CA VAL A 95 -5.44 -9.76 -8.10
C VAL A 95 -5.06 -8.76 -7.03
N SER A 96 -5.45 -9.03 -5.79
CA SER A 96 -5.03 -8.25 -4.64
C SER A 96 -3.64 -8.68 -4.18
N GLU A 97 -2.74 -7.74 -4.08
CA GLU A 97 -1.34 -7.98 -3.66
C GLU A 97 -1.18 -8.10 -2.14
N GLY A 98 -2.23 -7.76 -1.40
CA GLY A 98 -2.23 -7.80 0.06
C GLY A 98 -3.62 -7.98 0.66
N PRO A 99 -3.74 -7.88 1.99
CA PRO A 99 -4.98 -8.16 2.71
C PRO A 99 -6.07 -7.11 2.50
N TRP A 100 -5.80 -5.98 1.87
CA TRP A 100 -6.77 -4.93 1.61
C TRP A 100 -6.92 -4.67 0.12
N PHE A 101 -8.17 -4.53 -0.31
CA PHE A 101 -8.54 -4.20 -1.68
C PHE A 101 -9.64 -3.14 -1.67
N PHE A 102 -9.47 -2.09 -2.47
CA PHE A 102 -10.41 -1.00 -2.59
C PHE A 102 -10.80 -0.79 -4.04
N THR A 103 -12.06 -0.49 -4.30
CA THR A 103 -12.51 -0.14 -5.65
C THR A 103 -13.62 0.90 -5.62
N LYS A 104 -13.73 1.66 -6.71
CA LYS A 104 -14.85 2.59 -6.95
C LYS A 104 -15.90 1.90 -7.81
N LEU A 105 -17.11 1.85 -7.30
CA LEU A 105 -18.25 1.28 -8.01
C LEU A 105 -19.45 2.22 -7.91
N PRO A 106 -20.26 2.35 -8.96
CA PRO A 106 -21.53 3.03 -8.86
C PRO A 106 -22.43 2.40 -7.78
N PRO A 107 -23.33 3.17 -7.15
CA PRO A 107 -24.31 2.60 -6.23
C PRO A 107 -25.09 1.45 -6.89
N GLY A 108 -25.24 0.36 -6.16
CA GLY A 108 -25.92 -0.84 -6.65
C GLY A 108 -25.56 -2.08 -5.87
N ARG A 109 -26.13 -3.19 -6.30
CA ARG A 109 -25.87 -4.52 -5.73
C ARG A 109 -24.86 -5.27 -6.60
N TYR A 110 -23.90 -5.86 -5.96
CA TYR A 110 -22.81 -6.61 -6.62
C TYR A 110 -22.60 -7.95 -5.96
N THR A 111 -22.14 -8.91 -6.71
CA THR A 111 -21.62 -10.18 -6.20
C THR A 111 -20.10 -10.14 -6.24
N VAL A 112 -19.46 -10.31 -5.09
CA VAL A 112 -18.02 -10.36 -4.93
C VAL A 112 -17.59 -11.80 -4.71
N LEU A 113 -16.73 -12.30 -5.62
CA LEU A 113 -16.10 -13.62 -5.49
C LEU A 113 -14.62 -13.43 -5.19
N VAL A 114 -14.14 -14.15 -4.20
CA VAL A 114 -12.74 -14.08 -3.77
C VAL A 114 -12.18 -15.49 -3.70
N LYS A 115 -11.08 -15.73 -4.39
CA LYS A 115 -10.40 -17.02 -4.44
C LYS A 115 -9.00 -16.93 -3.85
N VAL A 116 -8.74 -17.78 -2.87
CA VAL A 116 -7.45 -17.91 -2.19
C VAL A 116 -7.13 -19.39 -2.01
N MET A 117 -5.92 -19.81 -2.40
CA MET A 117 -5.46 -21.20 -2.23
C MET A 117 -6.48 -22.25 -2.68
N GLY A 118 -7.12 -22.02 -3.83
CA GLY A 118 -8.13 -22.91 -4.38
C GLY A 118 -9.50 -22.86 -3.71
N LYS A 119 -9.68 -22.08 -2.64
CA LYS A 119 -10.96 -21.90 -1.94
C LYS A 119 -11.62 -20.60 -2.38
N THR A 120 -12.87 -20.70 -2.83
CA THR A 120 -13.67 -19.54 -3.26
C THR A 120 -14.70 -19.19 -2.19
N GLN A 121 -14.81 -17.91 -1.87
CA GLN A 121 -15.92 -17.36 -1.10
C GLN A 121 -16.67 -16.34 -1.95
N GLN A 122 -17.98 -16.26 -1.72
CA GLN A 122 -18.84 -15.33 -2.44
C GLN A 122 -19.70 -14.56 -1.45
N LYS A 123 -19.83 -13.26 -1.65
CA LYS A 123 -20.76 -12.40 -0.88
C LYS A 123 -21.48 -11.44 -1.81
N THR A 124 -22.75 -11.21 -1.53
CA THR A 124 -23.51 -10.12 -2.15
C THR A 124 -23.35 -8.87 -1.31
N VAL A 125 -23.04 -7.76 -1.96
CA VAL A 125 -22.77 -6.47 -1.30
C VAL A 125 -23.64 -5.38 -1.90
N GLN A 126 -24.04 -4.42 -1.07
CA GLN A 126 -24.77 -3.24 -1.48
C GLN A 126 -23.85 -2.03 -1.35
N VAL A 127 -23.51 -1.39 -2.47
CA VAL A 127 -22.79 -0.11 -2.52
C VAL A 127 -23.81 1.01 -2.51
N SER A 128 -23.79 1.85 -1.47
CA SER A 128 -24.81 2.88 -1.27
C SER A 128 -24.49 4.21 -1.97
N GLY A 129 -23.23 4.44 -2.34
CA GLY A 129 -22.75 5.73 -2.79
C GLY A 129 -22.64 6.80 -1.67
N ARG A 130 -22.91 6.42 -0.44
CA ARG A 130 -22.82 7.25 0.76
C ARG A 130 -21.81 6.64 1.72
N GLY A 131 -20.53 6.93 1.52
CA GLY A 131 -19.46 6.34 2.30
C GLY A 131 -19.02 4.96 1.78
N GLN A 132 -18.06 4.39 2.48
CA GLN A 132 -17.39 3.16 2.07
C GLN A 132 -18.09 1.93 2.68
N THR A 133 -18.44 0.97 1.83
CA THR A 133 -18.92 -0.34 2.25
C THR A 133 -17.71 -1.23 2.54
N VAL A 134 -17.65 -1.83 3.73
CA VAL A 134 -16.55 -2.73 4.13
C VAL A 134 -17.06 -4.17 4.19
N VAL A 135 -16.34 -5.07 3.53
CA VAL A 135 -16.66 -6.50 3.49
C VAL A 135 -15.44 -7.31 3.89
N ASN A 136 -15.61 -8.18 4.88
CA ASN A 136 -14.53 -9.01 5.40
C ASN A 136 -14.70 -10.46 4.93
N PHE A 137 -13.58 -11.06 4.50
CA PHE A 137 -13.49 -12.48 4.15
C PHE A 137 -12.49 -13.16 5.08
N PHE A 138 -12.85 -14.33 5.58
CA PHE A 138 -12.02 -15.09 6.50
C PHE A 138 -11.82 -16.52 5.98
N TRP A 139 -10.61 -16.99 6.02
CA TRP A 139 -10.24 -18.39 5.75
C TRP A 139 -9.68 -19.04 7.02
N LYS A 140 -10.10 -20.29 7.22
CA LYS A 140 -9.59 -21.14 8.31
C LYS A 140 -8.51 -22.07 7.82
#